data_24c8e5de68a2fbde1b2ed237e0ddd946
#
_entry.id   24c8e5de68a2fbde1b2ed237e0ddd946
#
_cell.length_a   1.000
_cell.length_b   1.000
_cell.length_c   1.000
_cell.angle_alpha   90.00
_cell.angle_beta   90.00
_cell.angle_gamma   90.00
#
_symmetry.space_group_name_H-M   'P 1'
#
loop_
_entity.id
_entity.type
_entity.pdbx_description
1 polymer ?
#
loop_
_entity_poly.entity_id
_entity_poly.type
_entity_poly.pdbx_seq_one_letter_code
_entity_poly.pdbx_strand_id
1 'polypeptide(L)'
;MRYATAIDTKNWELFRTCFIDDAALDYGAIGQWTDSAGVTDFMAAAHEGMSDTKHMLHNMVIDLVDDRHATAVTYVHTVQRLAADPKQWIDGVGQYADEFVRTSQGWRISRRTYTETRLMSSFDFMPSGTNIFEGS
;
A
#
# COMPACT_ATOMS: atom_id res chain seq x y z
N MET A 1 -2.49 -1.12 13.11
CA MET A 1 -1.36 -1.09 12.17
C MET A 1 -1.12 0.32 11.69
N ARG A 2 0.07 0.81 11.93
CA ARG A 2 0.45 2.21 11.62
C ARG A 2 0.29 2.55 10.14
N TYR A 3 0.67 1.63 9.24
CA TYR A 3 0.58 1.84 7.79
C TYR A 3 -0.86 2.14 7.33
N ALA A 4 -1.81 1.27 7.71
CA ALA A 4 -3.20 1.43 7.30
C ALA A 4 -3.80 2.73 7.84
N THR A 5 -3.55 3.03 9.11
CA THR A 5 -4.00 4.28 9.72
C THR A 5 -3.41 5.49 9.01
N ALA A 6 -2.11 5.44 8.69
CA ALA A 6 -1.44 6.56 8.04
C ALA A 6 -2.02 6.86 6.66
N ILE A 7 -2.19 5.83 5.83
CA ILE A 7 -2.71 6.03 4.47
C ILE A 7 -4.18 6.44 4.49
N ASP A 8 -5.00 5.86 5.37
CA ASP A 8 -6.43 6.17 5.44
C ASP A 8 -6.70 7.56 5.99
N THR A 9 -5.85 8.06 6.88
CA THR A 9 -5.96 9.42 7.42
C THR A 9 -5.18 10.45 6.61
N LYS A 10 -4.51 10.02 5.53
CA LYS A 10 -3.64 10.85 4.72
C LYS A 10 -2.53 11.52 5.55
N ASN A 11 -2.06 10.83 6.56
CA ASN A 11 -0.93 11.27 7.38
C ASN A 11 0.37 10.78 6.73
N TRP A 12 0.86 11.55 5.78
CA TRP A 12 1.98 11.13 4.93
C TRP A 12 3.31 11.16 5.67
N GLU A 13 3.45 11.98 6.68
CA GLU A 13 4.61 11.94 7.56
C GLU A 13 4.68 10.60 8.31
N LEU A 14 3.57 10.17 8.90
CA LEU A 14 3.47 8.88 9.58
C LEU A 14 3.65 7.72 8.58
N PHE A 15 3.05 7.82 7.39
CA PHE A 15 3.19 6.82 6.33
C PHE A 15 4.66 6.57 6.00
N ARG A 16 5.41 7.62 5.77
CA ARG A 16 6.83 7.52 5.44
C ARG A 16 7.62 6.81 6.54
N THR A 17 7.28 7.02 7.79
CA THR A 17 7.98 6.38 8.92
C THR A 17 7.71 4.89 9.05
N CYS A 18 6.80 4.31 8.28
CA CYS A 18 6.60 2.87 8.26
C CYS A 18 7.73 2.13 7.56
N PHE A 19 8.56 2.84 6.79
CA PHE A 19 9.62 2.28 5.96
C PHE A 19 10.97 2.83 6.39
N ILE A 20 12.03 2.05 6.10
CA ILE A 20 13.38 2.64 6.10
C ILE A 20 13.53 3.56 4.87
N ASP A 21 14.49 4.47 4.90
CA ASP A 21 14.63 5.48 3.84
C ASP A 21 14.83 4.86 2.45
N ASP A 22 15.64 3.82 2.35
CA ASP A 22 15.97 3.11 1.09
C ASP A 22 15.18 1.82 0.91
N ALA A 23 13.95 1.76 1.39
CA ALA A 23 13.09 0.60 1.23
C ALA A 23 12.83 0.27 -0.24
N ALA A 24 12.87 -1.01 -0.58
CA ALA A 24 12.53 -1.51 -1.91
C ALA A 24 11.04 -1.88 -1.94
N LEU A 25 10.27 -1.20 -2.77
CA LEU A 25 8.82 -1.33 -2.78
C LEU A 25 8.34 -1.70 -4.17
N ASP A 26 7.65 -2.83 -4.27
CA ASP A 26 7.05 -3.32 -5.50
C ASP A 26 5.54 -3.47 -5.27
N TYR A 27 4.77 -2.56 -5.86
CA TYR A 27 3.31 -2.59 -5.82
C TYR A 27 2.70 -3.13 -7.12
N GLY A 28 3.47 -3.95 -7.85
CA GLY A 28 3.00 -4.57 -9.10
C GLY A 28 2.73 -3.54 -10.18
N ALA A 29 1.55 -3.62 -10.79
CA ALA A 29 1.15 -2.71 -11.85
C ALA A 29 1.04 -1.24 -11.42
N ILE A 30 0.90 -0.98 -10.12
CA ILE A 30 0.87 0.39 -9.58
C ILE A 30 2.22 1.08 -9.74
N GLY A 31 3.31 0.37 -9.47
CA GLY A 31 4.66 0.90 -9.64
C GLY A 31 5.67 0.30 -8.67
N GLN A 32 6.92 0.72 -8.84
CA GLN A 32 8.05 0.30 -8.01
C GLN A 32 8.81 1.54 -7.55
N TRP A 33 9.32 1.49 -6.32
CA TRP A 33 10.12 2.56 -5.72
C TRP A 33 11.30 1.98 -4.96
N THR A 34 12.38 2.75 -4.91
CA THR A 34 13.60 2.37 -4.20
C THR A 34 13.87 3.23 -2.97
N ASP A 35 12.93 4.07 -2.59
CA ASP A 35 12.99 4.87 -1.37
C ASP A 35 11.59 5.20 -0.84
N SER A 36 11.53 5.51 0.45
CA SER A 36 10.28 5.83 1.12
C SER A 36 9.71 7.18 0.70
N ALA A 37 10.56 8.13 0.30
CA ALA A 37 10.10 9.44 -0.15
C ALA A 37 9.30 9.32 -1.44
N GLY A 38 9.80 8.53 -2.41
CA GLY A 38 9.13 8.35 -3.70
C GLY A 38 7.76 7.72 -3.60
N VAL A 39 7.62 6.63 -2.82
CA VAL A 39 6.31 5.99 -2.64
C VAL A 39 5.35 6.89 -1.88
N THR A 40 5.85 7.64 -0.91
CA THR A 40 5.01 8.58 -0.14
C THR A 40 4.43 9.66 -1.04
N ASP A 41 5.26 10.26 -1.89
CA ASP A 41 4.81 11.28 -2.84
C ASP A 41 3.78 10.73 -3.82
N PHE A 42 4.00 9.52 -4.33
CA PHE A 42 3.05 8.87 -5.21
C PHE A 42 1.71 8.62 -4.51
N MET A 43 1.72 8.03 -3.33
CA MET A 43 0.49 7.71 -2.60
C MET A 43 -0.27 8.97 -2.20
N ALA A 44 0.44 10.02 -1.81
CA ALA A 44 -0.19 11.30 -1.50
C ALA A 44 -0.93 11.88 -2.71
N ALA A 45 -0.30 11.87 -3.87
CA ALA A 45 -0.92 12.35 -5.11
C ALA A 45 -2.11 11.49 -5.52
N ALA A 46 -1.97 10.16 -5.45
CA ALA A 46 -3.04 9.23 -5.81
C ALA A 46 -4.27 9.37 -4.90
N HIS A 47 -4.06 9.66 -3.62
CA HIS A 47 -5.15 9.76 -2.66
C HIS A 47 -5.82 11.14 -2.63
N GLU A 48 -5.28 12.14 -3.34
CA GLU A 48 -5.99 13.42 -3.51
C GLU A 48 -7.33 13.23 -4.20
N GLY A 49 -7.43 12.27 -5.11
CA GLY A 49 -8.68 11.93 -5.81
C GLY A 49 -9.64 11.06 -5.03
N MET A 50 -9.32 10.71 -3.79
CA MET A 50 -10.12 9.82 -2.96
C MET A 50 -10.62 10.56 -1.72
N SER A 51 -11.94 10.43 -1.43
CA SER A 51 -12.54 11.10 -0.27
C SER A 51 -12.48 10.27 0.99
N ASP A 52 -12.58 8.94 0.85
CA ASP A 52 -12.59 8.01 1.99
C ASP A 52 -11.99 6.69 1.55
N THR A 53 -11.02 6.21 2.30
CA THR A 53 -10.38 4.92 2.04
C THR A 53 -10.25 4.12 3.31
N LYS A 54 -10.33 2.81 3.19
CA LYS A 54 -10.06 1.89 4.28
C LYS A 54 -9.15 0.77 3.78
N HIS A 55 -8.01 0.64 4.44
CA HIS A 55 -7.10 -0.47 4.24
C HIS A 55 -7.30 -1.45 5.38
N MET A 56 -7.97 -2.55 5.11
CA MET A 56 -8.25 -3.58 6.12
C MET A 56 -7.23 -4.70 5.99
N LEU A 57 -6.47 -4.90 7.06
CA LEU A 57 -5.40 -5.89 7.10
C LEU A 57 -5.88 -7.12 7.82
N HIS A 58 -5.77 -8.27 7.17
CA HIS A 58 -6.28 -9.55 7.66
C HIS A 58 -5.18 -10.61 7.62
N ASN A 59 -5.38 -11.71 8.34
CA ASN A 59 -4.62 -12.96 8.19
C ASN A 59 -3.11 -12.70 8.10
N MET A 60 -2.54 -12.13 9.16
CA MET A 60 -1.12 -11.82 9.20
C MET A 60 -0.33 -13.01 9.74
N VAL A 61 0.68 -13.43 8.98
CA VAL A 61 1.66 -14.41 9.43
C VAL A 61 3.01 -13.72 9.54
N ILE A 62 3.57 -13.72 10.75
CA ILE A 62 4.85 -13.05 11.04
C ILE A 62 5.84 -14.11 11.46
N ASP A 63 7.01 -14.13 10.82
CA ASP A 63 8.13 -14.99 11.18
C ASP A 63 9.33 -14.14 11.58
N LEU A 64 9.88 -14.40 12.75
CA LEU A 64 11.12 -13.79 13.20
C LEU A 64 12.28 -14.56 12.60
N VAL A 65 13.13 -13.88 11.83
CA VAL A 65 14.35 -14.46 11.27
C VAL A 65 15.45 -14.44 12.32
N ASP A 66 15.60 -13.32 13.00
CA ASP A 66 16.51 -13.11 14.11
C ASP A 66 15.99 -11.93 14.96
N ASP A 67 16.80 -11.40 15.89
CA ASP A 67 16.38 -10.31 16.76
C ASP A 67 16.24 -8.96 16.05
N ARG A 68 16.67 -8.88 14.78
CA ARG A 68 16.67 -7.64 13.99
C ARG A 68 15.91 -7.74 12.68
N HIS A 69 15.47 -8.92 12.28
CA HIS A 69 14.80 -9.16 11.01
C HIS A 69 13.56 -10.01 11.18
N ALA A 70 12.52 -9.67 10.45
CA ALA A 70 11.27 -10.43 10.41
C ALA A 70 10.68 -10.37 9.01
N THR A 71 9.85 -11.35 8.70
CA THR A 71 9.02 -11.34 7.49
C THR A 71 7.56 -11.41 7.89
N ALA A 72 6.70 -10.87 7.06
CA ALA A 72 5.25 -10.99 7.25
C ALA A 72 4.54 -11.12 5.93
N VAL A 73 3.49 -11.92 5.91
CA VAL A 73 2.52 -11.94 4.82
C VAL A 73 1.18 -11.51 5.41
N THR A 74 0.58 -10.49 4.83
CA THR A 74 -0.66 -9.90 5.32
C THR A 74 -1.65 -9.77 4.17
N TYR A 75 -2.86 -10.29 4.34
CA TYR A 75 -3.92 -10.05 3.37
C TYR A 75 -4.46 -8.64 3.56
N VAL A 76 -4.76 -7.97 2.45
CA VAL A 76 -5.28 -6.62 2.46
C VAL A 76 -6.53 -6.54 1.60
N HIS A 77 -7.53 -5.85 2.13
CA HIS A 77 -8.74 -5.47 1.41
C HIS A 77 -8.84 -3.95 1.48
N THR A 78 -8.88 -3.30 0.33
CA THR A 78 -9.00 -1.84 0.26
C THR A 78 -10.37 -1.46 -0.30
N VAL A 79 -10.98 -0.46 0.30
CA VAL A 79 -12.18 0.18 -0.24
C VAL A 79 -11.91 1.67 -0.37
N GLN A 80 -12.26 2.25 -1.51
CA GLN A 80 -11.92 3.62 -1.84
C GLN A 80 -13.11 4.30 -2.50
N ARG A 81 -13.44 5.49 -2.03
CA ARG A 81 -14.49 6.32 -2.61
C ARG A 81 -13.86 7.51 -3.33
N LEU A 82 -14.38 7.85 -4.51
CA LEU A 82 -13.84 8.96 -5.27
C LEU A 82 -14.34 10.29 -4.74
N ALA A 83 -13.44 11.28 -4.69
CA ALA A 83 -13.80 12.63 -4.23
C ALA A 83 -14.71 13.35 -5.22
N ALA A 84 -14.48 13.16 -6.53
CA ALA A 84 -15.26 13.83 -7.57
C ALA A 84 -16.72 13.35 -7.62
N ASP A 85 -16.97 12.08 -7.32
CA ASP A 85 -18.30 11.50 -7.25
C ASP A 85 -18.33 10.44 -6.15
N PRO A 86 -18.90 10.76 -4.97
CA PRO A 86 -18.91 9.83 -3.84
C PRO A 86 -19.72 8.55 -4.04
N LYS A 87 -20.48 8.44 -5.12
CA LYS A 87 -21.17 7.20 -5.49
C LYS A 87 -20.26 6.22 -6.23
N GLN A 88 -19.10 6.69 -6.70
CA GLN A 88 -18.13 5.85 -7.38
C GLN A 88 -17.06 5.36 -6.40
N TRP A 89 -16.67 4.11 -6.59
CA TRP A 89 -15.76 3.42 -5.70
C TRP A 89 -14.82 2.48 -6.46
N ILE A 90 -13.68 2.20 -5.85
CA ILE A 90 -12.69 1.21 -6.31
C ILE A 90 -12.32 0.34 -5.12
N ASP A 91 -12.43 -0.98 -5.27
CA ASP A 91 -12.09 -1.96 -4.24
C ASP A 91 -10.98 -2.89 -4.74
N GLY A 92 -10.06 -3.24 -3.86
CA GLY A 92 -8.98 -4.16 -4.18
C GLY A 92 -8.79 -5.21 -3.10
N VAL A 93 -8.37 -6.40 -3.50
CA VAL A 93 -7.98 -7.48 -2.60
C VAL A 93 -6.63 -8.01 -3.04
N GLY A 94 -5.73 -8.17 -2.10
CA GLY A 94 -4.40 -8.69 -2.38
C GLY A 94 -3.65 -9.04 -1.11
N GLN A 95 -2.33 -9.08 -1.22
CA GLN A 95 -1.47 -9.34 -0.08
C GLN A 95 -0.19 -8.55 -0.14
N TYR A 96 0.34 -8.23 1.03
CA TYR A 96 1.69 -7.72 1.20
C TYR A 96 2.59 -8.86 1.65
N ALA A 97 3.74 -9.01 1.00
CA ALA A 97 4.86 -9.79 1.51
C ALA A 97 5.94 -8.80 1.91
N ASP A 98 6.22 -8.71 3.21
CA ASP A 98 7.08 -7.69 3.79
C ASP A 98 8.32 -8.31 4.44
N GLU A 99 9.44 -7.60 4.31
CA GLU A 99 10.61 -7.79 5.15
C GLU A 99 10.74 -6.59 6.06
N PHE A 100 10.98 -6.85 7.34
CA PHE A 100 11.13 -5.83 8.37
C PHE A 100 12.54 -5.85 8.93
N VAL A 101 13.01 -4.68 9.30
CA VAL A 101 14.26 -4.52 10.03
C VAL A 101 13.99 -3.72 11.30
N ARG A 102 14.63 -4.15 12.39
CA ARG A 102 14.56 -3.43 13.67
C ARG A 102 15.58 -2.30 13.68
N THR A 103 15.09 -1.08 13.80
CA THR A 103 15.91 0.12 13.88
C THR A 103 15.92 0.65 15.31
N SER A 104 16.71 1.69 15.57
CA SER A 104 16.70 2.38 16.87
C SER A 104 15.33 3.00 17.19
N GLN A 105 14.49 3.19 16.20
CA GLN A 105 13.14 3.74 16.34
C GLN A 105 12.04 2.69 16.24
N GLY A 106 12.40 1.41 16.22
CA GLY A 106 11.49 0.29 16.13
C GLY A 106 11.53 -0.42 14.78
N TRP A 107 10.57 -1.30 14.58
CA TRP A 107 10.49 -2.09 13.35
C TRP A 107 10.01 -1.24 12.17
N ARG A 108 10.67 -1.41 11.02
CA ARG A 108 10.34 -0.68 9.78
C ARG A 108 10.37 -1.65 8.61
N ILE A 109 9.56 -1.38 7.60
CA ILE A 109 9.55 -2.16 6.35
C ILE A 109 10.80 -1.81 5.56
N SER A 110 11.60 -2.84 5.22
CA SER A 110 12.77 -2.69 4.35
C SER A 110 12.48 -3.12 2.91
N ARG A 111 11.49 -4.01 2.73
CA ARG A 111 11.06 -4.47 1.41
C ARG A 111 9.58 -4.82 1.49
N ARG A 112 8.84 -4.44 0.46
CA ARG A 112 7.44 -4.84 0.30
C ARG A 112 7.17 -5.29 -1.12
N THR A 113 6.45 -6.39 -1.25
CA THR A 113 5.85 -6.80 -2.52
C THR A 113 4.36 -6.90 -2.33
N TYR A 114 3.60 -6.12 -3.09
CA TYR A 114 2.14 -6.23 -3.15
C TYR A 114 1.76 -7.08 -4.34
N THR A 115 0.89 -8.07 -4.10
CA THR A 115 0.30 -8.90 -5.15
C THR A 115 -1.21 -8.72 -5.12
N GLU A 116 -1.78 -8.27 -6.23
CA GLU A 116 -3.21 -8.04 -6.33
C GLU A 116 -3.92 -9.33 -6.75
N THR A 117 -4.97 -9.70 -6.02
CA THR A 117 -5.84 -10.81 -6.38
C THR A 117 -6.94 -10.32 -7.32
N ARG A 118 -7.57 -9.20 -6.98
CA ARG A 118 -8.67 -8.65 -7.77
C ARG A 118 -8.87 -7.17 -7.47
N LEU A 119 -9.14 -6.41 -8.54
CA LEU A 119 -9.54 -5.01 -8.45
C LEU A 119 -10.94 -4.89 -9.06
N MET A 120 -11.84 -4.20 -8.36
CA MET A 120 -13.21 -3.95 -8.81
C MET A 120 -13.56 -2.48 -8.66
N SER A 121 -14.48 -2.01 -9.49
CA SER A 121 -14.96 -0.64 -9.42
C SER A 121 -16.43 -0.55 -9.78
N SER A 122 -17.09 0.52 -9.33
CA SER A 122 -18.49 0.82 -9.65
C SER A 122 -18.67 1.37 -11.06
N PHE A 123 -17.57 1.66 -11.72
CA PHE A 123 -17.56 2.24 -13.05
C PHE A 123 -16.43 1.61 -13.87
N ASP A 124 -16.51 1.77 -15.18
CA ASP A 124 -15.50 1.24 -16.08
C ASP A 124 -14.38 2.29 -16.23
N PHE A 125 -13.42 2.27 -15.30
CA PHE A 125 -12.32 3.23 -15.31
C PHE A 125 -11.09 2.72 -16.04
N MET A 126 -11.07 1.43 -16.38
CA MET A 126 -10.00 0.83 -17.18
C MET A 126 -10.53 0.49 -18.56
N PRO A 127 -9.88 0.95 -19.62
CA PRO A 127 -10.19 0.47 -20.96
C PRO A 127 -10.06 -1.05 -21.02
N SER A 128 -10.89 -1.70 -21.86
CA SER A 128 -10.90 -3.15 -21.98
C SER A 128 -9.48 -3.68 -22.22
N GLY A 129 -9.03 -4.58 -21.37
CA GLY A 129 -7.70 -5.17 -21.45
C GLY A 129 -6.56 -4.28 -21.01
N THR A 130 -6.84 -3.09 -20.45
CA THR A 130 -5.82 -2.15 -19.98
C THR A 130 -6.06 -1.81 -18.52
N ASN A 131 -5.06 -2.00 -17.70
CA ASN A 131 -5.05 -1.51 -16.33
C ASN A 131 -4.48 -0.09 -16.33
N ILE A 132 -5.12 0.85 -15.63
CA ILE A 132 -4.62 2.23 -15.53
C ILE A 132 -3.22 2.31 -14.90
N PHE A 133 -2.82 1.28 -14.17
CA PHE A 133 -1.51 1.18 -13.54
C PHE A 133 -0.49 0.45 -14.40
N GLU A 134 -0.92 -0.17 -15.51
CA GLU A 134 -0.03 -0.93 -16.38
C GLU A 134 0.53 -0.06 -17.50
N GLY A 135 1.80 -0.29 -17.85
CA GLY A 135 2.39 0.17 -19.09
C GLY A 135 2.35 1.67 -19.33
N SER A 136 2.10 2.37 -18.31
CA SER A 136 2.15 3.81 -18.39
C SER A 136 3.58 4.29 -18.48
#